data_f7d67b0424fc66cf689b4cefd85bbcf8
#
_entry.id   f7d67b0424fc66cf689b4cefd85bbcf8
#
_cell.length_a   1.000
_cell.length_b   1.000
_cell.length_c   1.000
_cell.angle_alpha   90.00
_cell.angle_beta   90.00
_cell.angle_gamma   90.00
#
_symmetry.space_group_name_H-M   'P 1'
#
loop_
_entity.id
_entity.type
_entity.pdbx_description
1 polymer ?
#
loop_
_entity_poly.entity_id
_entity_poly.type
_entity_poly.pdbx_seq_one_letter_code
_entity_poly.pdbx_strand_id
1 'polypeptide(L)'
;MRAGFVTRLILGSAALGVGAAGGAWADDMKVRGVTKTEIVLGSHTDLSGVAASFGVPVTNAVRLRIDEVNAAGGIHGRKIKLVVEDTGYQVPKAVQAVNKLINRDNIFAMVAGLGTPMNNAVFDEQLKANVPNMFPITAARQMFLPFNHLKFALAATYYDQMRAGVKWMVEQKGKKNICAMYQDTDFGAEVFAGIKDEVAALNMKLAEVTTHKPTDTDFTAQITKLRDAKCDLIGMGTIVRDAIIPYSSARKIGWTNVDFLGASSSYDQTVAGAQGGVTDGFYAMGLDPIPYRESSKPEVLAWMDKYKAKYGSDPNIGAVYGWVLMDVVVIALDRAGNNLNTETFIKGLESIDGYHDIFGAGNVSFSATKHQGANSSFVAEVKGGKWISLTDPIGY
;
A
#
# COMPACT_ATOMS: atom_id res chain seq x y z
N MET A 1 16.51 -23.37 -105.90
CA MET A 1 17.62 -24.27 -105.51
C MET A 1 17.83 -24.09 -104.00
N ARG A 2 17.89 -25.22 -103.25
CA ARG A 2 18.32 -25.42 -101.87
C ARG A 2 17.44 -24.80 -100.76
N ALA A 3 16.70 -25.55 -100.20
CA ALA A 3 16.44 -26.25 -99.00
C ALA A 3 17.24 -25.76 -97.75
N GLY A 4 16.51 -25.32 -96.79
CA GLY A 4 17.04 -24.98 -95.48
C GLY A 4 16.12 -25.51 -94.38
N PHE A 5 16.66 -26.44 -93.61
CA PHE A 5 16.03 -27.17 -92.49
C PHE A 5 15.67 -26.20 -91.30
N VAL A 6 14.46 -26.35 -90.80
CA VAL A 6 14.01 -25.71 -89.55
C VAL A 6 14.10 -26.74 -88.43
N THR A 7 14.98 -26.52 -87.49
CA THR A 7 15.10 -27.28 -86.26
C THR A 7 14.27 -26.57 -85.16
N ARG A 8 13.27 -27.24 -84.65
CA ARG A 8 12.48 -26.76 -83.49
C ARG A 8 13.24 -27.11 -82.20
N LEU A 9 13.59 -26.06 -81.45
CA LEU A 9 14.06 -26.16 -80.05
C LEU A 9 12.84 -26.12 -79.12
N ILE A 10 12.68 -27.14 -78.31
CA ILE A 10 11.67 -27.19 -77.22
C ILE A 10 12.36 -26.62 -75.99
N LEU A 11 11.94 -25.41 -75.55
CA LEU A 11 12.34 -24.87 -74.27
C LEU A 11 11.40 -25.39 -73.18
N GLY A 12 11.92 -26.21 -72.30
CA GLY A 12 11.30 -26.62 -71.06
C GLY A 12 11.36 -25.48 -70.03
N SER A 13 10.19 -24.93 -69.63
CA SER A 13 10.07 -23.95 -68.56
C SER A 13 10.16 -24.65 -67.21
N ALA A 14 11.28 -24.52 -66.51
CA ALA A 14 11.36 -24.89 -65.10
C ALA A 14 10.83 -23.71 -64.25
N ALA A 15 9.64 -23.95 -63.65
CA ALA A 15 9.09 -23.02 -62.67
C ALA A 15 9.84 -23.18 -61.34
N LEU A 16 10.69 -22.21 -61.02
CA LEU A 16 11.27 -22.06 -59.69
C LEU A 16 10.21 -21.46 -58.78
N GLY A 17 9.63 -22.29 -57.89
CA GLY A 17 8.77 -21.84 -56.79
C GLY A 17 9.60 -21.12 -55.76
N VAL A 18 9.55 -19.80 -55.75
CA VAL A 18 10.07 -18.96 -54.63
C VAL A 18 9.07 -19.10 -53.48
N GLY A 19 9.36 -19.99 -52.55
CA GLY A 19 8.69 -20.03 -51.27
C GLY A 19 9.01 -18.78 -50.48
N ALA A 20 8.06 -17.82 -50.47
CA ALA A 20 8.11 -16.71 -49.54
C ALA A 20 7.91 -17.24 -48.11
N ALA A 21 9.02 -17.54 -47.42
CA ALA A 21 9.03 -17.66 -45.98
C ALA A 21 8.72 -16.26 -45.41
N GLY A 22 7.43 -15.99 -45.25
CA GLY A 22 6.92 -14.88 -44.47
C GLY A 22 7.34 -15.09 -43.02
N GLY A 23 8.55 -14.72 -42.67
CA GLY A 23 8.92 -14.51 -41.28
C GLY A 23 7.99 -13.43 -40.74
N ALA A 24 7.02 -13.80 -39.96
CA ALA A 24 6.27 -12.87 -39.12
C ALA A 24 7.31 -12.22 -38.19
N TRP A 25 7.74 -11.03 -38.58
CA TRP A 25 8.39 -10.11 -37.65
C TRP A 25 7.31 -9.74 -36.65
N ALA A 26 7.23 -10.49 -35.51
CA ALA A 26 6.55 -10.01 -34.34
C ALA A 26 7.26 -8.69 -34.00
N ASP A 27 6.58 -7.60 -34.28
CA ASP A 27 6.99 -6.27 -33.87
C ASP A 27 7.18 -6.38 -32.34
N ASP A 28 8.43 -6.32 -31.88
CA ASP A 28 8.78 -6.38 -30.48
C ASP A 28 8.28 -5.07 -29.87
N MET A 29 6.96 -4.99 -29.62
CA MET A 29 6.34 -3.82 -28.98
C MET A 29 7.07 -3.57 -27.68
N LYS A 30 7.85 -2.52 -27.66
CA LYS A 30 8.71 -2.14 -26.54
C LYS A 30 7.83 -1.90 -25.32
N VAL A 31 7.80 -2.85 -24.40
CA VAL A 31 7.03 -2.74 -23.15
C VAL A 31 7.65 -1.63 -22.30
N ARG A 32 6.80 -0.71 -21.82
CA ARG A 32 7.22 0.35 -20.91
C ARG A 32 7.96 -0.24 -19.71
N GLY A 33 9.12 0.30 -19.35
CA GLY A 33 9.87 -0.07 -18.15
C GLY A 33 10.44 -1.48 -18.11
N VAL A 34 10.36 -2.23 -19.24
CA VAL A 34 10.87 -3.59 -19.32
C VAL A 34 11.90 -3.70 -20.43
N THR A 35 13.05 -4.26 -20.13
CA THR A 35 14.11 -4.61 -21.08
C THR A 35 14.45 -6.10 -20.98
N LYS A 36 15.42 -6.56 -21.75
CA LYS A 36 15.94 -7.93 -21.64
C LYS A 36 16.60 -8.22 -20.28
N THR A 37 17.06 -7.18 -19.57
CA THR A 37 17.87 -7.32 -18.35
C THR A 37 17.32 -6.57 -17.15
N GLU A 38 16.30 -5.72 -17.31
CA GLU A 38 15.81 -4.84 -16.25
C GLU A 38 14.29 -4.68 -16.29
N ILE A 39 13.67 -4.54 -15.09
CA ILE A 39 12.29 -4.11 -14.84
C ILE A 39 12.39 -2.86 -13.97
N VAL A 40 11.85 -1.73 -14.45
CA VAL A 40 11.90 -0.45 -13.72
C VAL A 40 10.57 -0.23 -13.00
N LEU A 41 10.60 -0.18 -11.68
CA LEU A 41 9.47 0.19 -10.83
C LEU A 41 9.66 1.61 -10.30
N GLY A 42 8.55 2.33 -10.08
CA GLY A 42 8.56 3.66 -9.48
C GLY A 42 7.84 3.69 -8.14
N SER A 43 8.23 4.61 -7.27
CA SER A 43 7.53 4.91 -6.03
C SER A 43 7.59 6.41 -5.75
N HIS A 44 6.44 6.99 -5.42
CA HIS A 44 6.36 8.31 -4.79
C HIS A 44 6.03 8.13 -3.32
N THR A 45 6.84 8.70 -2.43
CA THR A 45 6.70 8.44 -1.00
C THR A 45 7.12 9.66 -0.17
N ASP A 46 6.96 9.60 1.13
CA ASP A 46 7.45 10.64 2.03
C ASP A 46 8.73 10.16 2.74
N LEU A 47 9.85 10.79 2.42
CA LEU A 47 11.13 10.48 3.05
C LEU A 47 11.60 11.60 4.01
N SER A 48 11.01 12.79 3.94
CA SER A 48 11.48 13.98 4.65
C SER A 48 10.38 14.79 5.36
N GLY A 49 9.11 14.43 5.14
CA GLY A 49 7.95 15.13 5.67
C GLY A 49 7.33 14.49 6.92
N VAL A 50 6.06 14.80 7.14
CA VAL A 50 5.32 14.41 8.37
C VAL A 50 5.04 12.91 8.48
N ALA A 51 5.08 12.18 7.38
CA ALA A 51 4.88 10.73 7.32
C ALA A 51 6.18 9.95 7.05
N ALA A 52 7.35 10.60 7.15
CA ALA A 52 8.65 9.97 6.89
C ALA A 52 8.95 8.80 7.84
N SER A 53 8.43 8.83 9.08
CA SER A 53 8.53 7.72 10.03
C SER A 53 7.89 6.42 9.52
N PHE A 54 6.99 6.53 8.55
CA PHE A 54 6.36 5.41 7.86
C PHE A 54 6.98 5.18 6.47
N GLY A 55 7.16 6.24 5.69
CA GLY A 55 7.66 6.16 4.31
C GLY A 55 9.08 5.62 4.18
N VAL A 56 9.97 5.99 5.09
CA VAL A 56 11.36 5.50 5.08
C VAL A 56 11.44 3.99 5.34
N PRO A 57 10.82 3.43 6.40
CA PRO A 57 10.85 1.98 6.63
C PRO A 57 10.18 1.16 5.52
N VAL A 58 9.05 1.62 4.96
CA VAL A 58 8.42 1.00 3.77
C VAL A 58 9.41 0.91 2.62
N THR A 59 10.02 2.04 2.25
CA THR A 59 10.96 2.11 1.13
C THR A 59 12.19 1.21 1.36
N ASN A 60 12.69 1.19 2.57
CA ASN A 60 13.81 0.32 2.95
C ASN A 60 13.47 -1.16 2.76
N ALA A 61 12.29 -1.59 3.21
CA ALA A 61 11.88 -2.97 3.11
C ALA A 61 11.55 -3.39 1.66
N VAL A 62 10.96 -2.50 0.85
CA VAL A 62 10.81 -2.70 -0.60
C VAL A 62 12.19 -2.94 -1.25
N ARG A 63 13.19 -2.11 -0.93
CA ARG A 63 14.55 -2.26 -1.42
C ARG A 63 15.18 -3.55 -0.94
N LEU A 64 14.99 -3.94 0.32
CA LEU A 64 15.51 -5.18 0.87
C LEU A 64 14.99 -6.39 0.08
N ARG A 65 13.67 -6.45 -0.19
CA ARG A 65 13.07 -7.54 -0.96
C ARG A 65 13.56 -7.56 -2.41
N ILE A 66 13.71 -6.41 -3.04
CA ILE A 66 14.29 -6.27 -4.38
C ILE A 66 15.75 -6.80 -4.41
N ASP A 67 16.56 -6.47 -3.40
CA ASP A 67 17.94 -6.94 -3.33
C ASP A 67 18.01 -8.46 -3.18
N GLU A 68 17.13 -9.08 -2.38
CA GLU A 68 17.03 -10.54 -2.25
C GLU A 68 16.74 -11.19 -3.62
N VAL A 69 15.75 -10.68 -4.34
CA VAL A 69 15.39 -11.15 -5.69
C VAL A 69 16.55 -10.97 -6.66
N ASN A 70 17.15 -9.79 -6.65
CA ASN A 70 18.26 -9.47 -7.54
C ASN A 70 19.50 -10.31 -7.26
N ALA A 71 19.81 -10.62 -6.00
CA ALA A 71 20.89 -11.52 -5.62
C ALA A 71 20.64 -12.95 -6.12
N ALA A 72 19.38 -13.40 -6.10
CA ALA A 72 18.97 -14.72 -6.61
C ALA A 72 18.93 -14.83 -8.15
N GLY A 73 19.27 -13.75 -8.89
CA GLY A 73 19.30 -13.78 -10.37
C GLY A 73 18.25 -12.88 -11.02
N GLY A 74 17.33 -12.27 -10.26
CA GLY A 74 16.23 -11.46 -10.74
C GLY A 74 15.03 -12.30 -11.19
N ILE A 75 14.10 -11.68 -11.91
CA ILE A 75 12.88 -12.30 -12.45
C ILE A 75 13.13 -12.70 -13.90
N HIS A 76 13.20 -13.99 -14.16
CA HIS A 76 13.53 -14.53 -15.49
C HIS A 76 14.76 -13.86 -16.13
N GLY A 77 15.82 -13.64 -15.31
CA GLY A 77 17.08 -13.00 -15.75
C GLY A 77 17.05 -11.46 -15.77
N ARG A 78 15.92 -10.82 -15.43
CA ARG A 78 15.81 -9.37 -15.33
C ARG A 78 15.99 -8.90 -13.88
N LYS A 79 16.82 -7.90 -13.66
CA LYS A 79 16.97 -7.25 -12.35
C LYS A 79 15.85 -6.22 -12.16
N ILE A 80 15.34 -6.11 -10.95
CA ILE A 80 14.38 -5.07 -10.59
C ILE A 80 15.16 -3.81 -10.18
N LYS A 81 14.79 -2.67 -10.77
CA LYS A 81 15.28 -1.34 -10.40
C LYS A 81 14.13 -0.54 -9.81
N LEU A 82 14.33 0.06 -8.65
CA LEU A 82 13.36 0.94 -8.01
C LEU A 82 13.83 2.40 -8.10
N VAL A 83 13.00 3.25 -8.70
CA VAL A 83 13.17 4.72 -8.69
C VAL A 83 12.23 5.29 -7.66
N VAL A 84 12.76 6.04 -6.70
CA VAL A 84 11.98 6.61 -5.58
C VAL A 84 12.06 8.13 -5.62
N GLU A 85 10.90 8.77 -5.52
CA GLU A 85 10.75 10.23 -5.46
C GLU A 85 10.18 10.64 -4.10
N ASP A 86 10.84 11.59 -3.44
CA ASP A 86 10.39 12.15 -2.16
C ASP A 86 9.36 13.26 -2.38
N THR A 87 8.16 13.06 -1.86
CA THR A 87 7.06 14.05 -1.95
C THR A 87 6.98 14.98 -0.75
N GLY A 88 7.66 14.66 0.36
CA GLY A 88 7.51 15.41 1.61
C GLY A 88 6.06 15.50 2.10
N TYR A 89 5.23 14.50 1.75
CA TYR A 89 3.77 14.44 2.01
C TYR A 89 3.00 15.64 1.41
N GLN A 90 3.40 16.10 0.21
CA GLN A 90 2.81 17.25 -0.47
C GLN A 90 2.28 16.86 -1.84
N VAL A 91 0.99 17.13 -2.10
CA VAL A 91 0.32 16.80 -3.36
C VAL A 91 1.02 17.39 -4.59
N PRO A 92 1.43 18.69 -4.62
CA PRO A 92 2.12 19.23 -5.79
C PRO A 92 3.43 18.52 -6.12
N LYS A 93 4.18 18.09 -5.09
CA LYS A 93 5.41 17.32 -5.29
C LYS A 93 5.12 15.91 -5.78
N ALA A 94 4.03 15.26 -5.32
CA ALA A 94 3.62 13.96 -5.82
C ALA A 94 3.27 14.01 -7.31
N VAL A 95 2.56 15.04 -7.77
CA VAL A 95 2.26 15.27 -9.20
C VAL A 95 3.55 15.40 -10.02
N GLN A 96 4.52 16.20 -9.56
CA GLN A 96 5.83 16.33 -10.22
C GLN A 96 6.61 15.01 -10.24
N ALA A 97 6.62 14.29 -9.13
CA ALA A 97 7.29 13.00 -8.99
C ALA A 97 6.72 11.96 -9.97
N VAL A 98 5.39 11.82 -10.02
CA VAL A 98 4.73 10.85 -10.90
C VAL A 98 4.93 11.21 -12.37
N ASN A 99 4.84 12.49 -12.72
CA ASN A 99 5.16 12.94 -14.07
C ASN A 99 6.59 12.55 -14.49
N LYS A 100 7.57 12.74 -13.60
CA LYS A 100 8.96 12.33 -13.83
C LYS A 100 9.07 10.80 -13.98
N LEU A 101 8.48 10.03 -13.04
CA LEU A 101 8.54 8.56 -13.04
C LEU A 101 7.94 7.98 -14.33
N ILE A 102 6.82 8.55 -14.81
CA ILE A 102 6.15 8.10 -16.03
C ILE A 102 6.91 8.53 -17.28
N ASN A 103 7.25 9.82 -17.42
CA ASN A 103 7.69 10.38 -18.70
C ASN A 103 9.21 10.39 -18.91
N ARG A 104 9.99 10.35 -17.81
CA ARG A 104 11.46 10.34 -17.89
C ARG A 104 12.05 8.99 -17.50
N ASP A 105 11.61 8.43 -16.36
CA ASP A 105 12.15 7.19 -15.84
C ASP A 105 11.49 5.97 -16.50
N ASN A 106 10.37 6.18 -17.22
CA ASN A 106 9.65 5.16 -18.00
C ASN A 106 9.33 3.90 -17.20
N ILE A 107 8.78 4.06 -15.99
CA ILE A 107 8.49 2.96 -15.08
C ILE A 107 7.46 1.99 -15.65
N PHE A 108 7.59 0.69 -15.31
CA PHE A 108 6.63 -0.35 -15.64
C PHE A 108 5.36 -0.28 -14.77
N ALA A 109 5.56 -0.16 -13.46
CA ALA A 109 4.48 -0.05 -12.48
C ALA A 109 4.88 0.90 -11.35
N MET A 110 3.88 1.54 -10.73
CA MET A 110 4.01 2.27 -9.48
C MET A 110 3.81 1.29 -8.32
N VAL A 111 4.69 1.31 -7.33
CA VAL A 111 4.61 0.47 -6.14
C VAL A 111 4.72 1.32 -4.87
N ALA A 112 3.98 0.97 -3.83
CA ALA A 112 4.09 1.61 -2.51
C ALA A 112 3.94 3.14 -2.52
N GLY A 113 3.12 3.72 -3.41
CA GLY A 113 2.83 5.16 -3.41
C GLY A 113 2.19 5.59 -2.08
N LEU A 114 2.83 6.53 -1.33
CA LEU A 114 2.38 6.87 0.01
C LEU A 114 1.38 8.03 0.02
N GLY A 115 0.27 7.81 0.73
CA GLY A 115 -0.71 8.84 1.07
C GLY A 115 -1.93 8.90 0.14
N THR A 116 -3.12 9.00 0.71
CA THR A 116 -4.40 9.04 -0.03
C THR A 116 -4.47 10.23 -0.98
N PRO A 117 -4.24 11.50 -0.53
CA PRO A 117 -4.37 12.64 -1.42
C PRO A 117 -3.32 12.64 -2.53
N MET A 118 -2.12 12.12 -2.28
CA MET A 118 -1.06 12.00 -3.29
C MET A 118 -1.44 11.00 -4.39
N ASN A 119 -1.93 9.80 -4.01
CA ASN A 119 -2.38 8.82 -4.99
C ASN A 119 -3.60 9.32 -5.79
N ASN A 120 -4.60 9.90 -5.11
CA ASN A 120 -5.80 10.42 -5.79
C ASN A 120 -5.45 11.49 -6.84
N ALA A 121 -4.51 12.38 -6.52
CA ALA A 121 -4.12 13.46 -7.42
C ALA A 121 -3.39 13.00 -8.70
N VAL A 122 -2.86 11.78 -8.72
CA VAL A 122 -2.04 11.29 -9.84
C VAL A 122 -2.67 10.13 -10.61
N PHE A 123 -3.80 9.59 -10.17
CA PHE A 123 -4.44 8.45 -10.82
C PHE A 123 -4.75 8.67 -12.29
N ASP A 124 -5.32 9.81 -12.65
CA ASP A 124 -5.70 10.07 -14.03
C ASP A 124 -4.51 10.00 -14.99
N GLU A 125 -3.39 10.61 -14.63
CA GLU A 125 -2.16 10.57 -15.41
C GLU A 125 -1.57 9.16 -15.47
N GLN A 126 -1.50 8.50 -14.34
CA GLN A 126 -0.91 7.16 -14.19
C GLN A 126 -1.71 6.12 -14.99
N LEU A 127 -3.03 6.08 -14.82
CA LEU A 127 -3.90 5.12 -15.51
C LEU A 127 -3.97 5.37 -17.01
N LYS A 128 -3.98 6.66 -17.43
CA LYS A 128 -3.91 7.03 -18.86
C LYS A 128 -2.59 6.58 -19.50
N ALA A 129 -1.50 6.57 -18.75
CA ALA A 129 -0.19 6.06 -19.19
C ALA A 129 -0.10 4.53 -19.19
N ASN A 130 -1.16 3.82 -18.83
CA ASN A 130 -1.20 2.36 -18.64
C ASN A 130 -0.15 1.86 -17.62
N VAL A 131 0.07 2.62 -16.54
CA VAL A 131 1.00 2.27 -15.46
C VAL A 131 0.20 1.71 -14.28
N PRO A 132 0.34 0.43 -13.94
CA PRO A 132 -0.36 -0.18 -12.81
C PRO A 132 0.00 0.49 -11.48
N ASN A 133 -0.99 0.63 -10.57
CA ASN A 133 -0.82 1.13 -9.21
C ASN A 133 -0.89 -0.01 -8.21
N MET A 134 0.27 -0.42 -7.72
CA MET A 134 0.42 -1.63 -6.93
C MET A 134 0.59 -1.28 -5.45
N PHE A 135 -0.41 -1.64 -4.68
CA PHE A 135 -0.35 -1.65 -3.22
C PHE A 135 0.15 -0.32 -2.62
N PRO A 136 -0.54 0.79 -2.90
CA PRO A 136 -0.17 2.07 -2.31
C PRO A 136 -0.22 2.00 -0.77
N ILE A 137 0.63 2.77 -0.12
CA ILE A 137 0.66 2.89 1.33
C ILE A 137 -0.43 3.85 1.79
N THR A 138 -1.62 3.37 1.62
CA THR A 138 -2.89 3.92 2.12
C THR A 138 -3.98 2.85 1.97
N ALA A 139 -4.85 2.77 2.95
CA ALA A 139 -5.97 1.84 2.95
C ALA A 139 -7.30 2.50 2.52
N ALA A 140 -7.25 3.52 1.69
CA ALA A 140 -8.44 4.17 1.17
C ALA A 140 -9.12 3.34 0.08
N ARG A 141 -10.46 3.34 0.05
CA ARG A 141 -11.27 2.61 -0.96
C ARG A 141 -10.92 3.02 -2.39
N GLN A 142 -10.50 4.26 -2.60
CA GLN A 142 -10.11 4.80 -3.91
C GLN A 142 -8.93 4.04 -4.53
N MET A 143 -8.16 3.28 -3.76
CA MET A 143 -7.03 2.51 -4.26
C MET A 143 -7.44 1.34 -5.14
N PHE A 144 -8.69 0.89 -5.07
CA PHE A 144 -9.26 -0.14 -5.97
C PHE A 144 -10.67 0.19 -6.48
N LEU A 145 -11.35 1.21 -5.91
CA LEU A 145 -12.67 1.68 -6.37
C LEU A 145 -12.57 3.10 -6.97
N PRO A 146 -13.44 3.46 -7.94
CA PRO A 146 -14.18 2.51 -8.75
C PRO A 146 -13.21 1.51 -9.38
N PHE A 147 -13.69 0.30 -9.68
CA PHE A 147 -12.86 -0.76 -10.25
C PHE A 147 -12.12 -0.27 -11.49
N ASN A 148 -10.81 -0.56 -11.51
CA ASN A 148 -9.95 -0.37 -12.66
C ASN A 148 -8.92 -1.50 -12.65
N HIS A 149 -8.71 -2.17 -13.80
CA HIS A 149 -7.82 -3.31 -13.90
C HIS A 149 -6.34 -3.00 -13.52
N LEU A 150 -5.95 -1.72 -13.48
CA LEU A 150 -4.61 -1.28 -13.10
C LEU A 150 -4.47 -0.94 -11.61
N LYS A 151 -5.53 -1.00 -10.80
CA LYS A 151 -5.49 -0.61 -9.38
C LYS A 151 -5.61 -1.83 -8.47
N PHE A 152 -4.62 -2.02 -7.58
CA PHE A 152 -4.61 -3.09 -6.58
C PHE A 152 -4.30 -2.54 -5.19
N ALA A 153 -5.12 -2.91 -4.20
CA ALA A 153 -4.91 -2.64 -2.78
C ALA A 153 -4.67 -3.95 -2.03
N LEU A 154 -3.81 -3.92 -1.01
CA LEU A 154 -3.41 -5.14 -0.30
C LEU A 154 -4.38 -5.51 0.83
N ALA A 155 -4.89 -4.54 1.59
CA ALA A 155 -5.48 -4.74 2.90
C ALA A 155 -6.90 -4.18 3.04
N ALA A 156 -7.49 -4.40 4.21
CA ALA A 156 -8.78 -3.83 4.61
C ALA A 156 -8.74 -2.29 4.58
N THR A 157 -9.84 -1.69 4.11
CA THR A 157 -9.91 -0.24 3.96
C THR A 157 -10.01 0.49 5.31
N TYR A 158 -9.57 1.74 5.37
CA TYR A 158 -9.81 2.59 6.54
C TYR A 158 -11.28 2.67 6.91
N TYR A 159 -12.14 2.70 5.90
CA TYR A 159 -13.59 2.70 6.10
C TYR A 159 -14.05 1.46 6.85
N ASP A 160 -13.68 0.27 6.40
CA ASP A 160 -14.07 -1.00 7.03
C ASP A 160 -13.42 -1.17 8.40
N GLN A 161 -12.14 -0.81 8.53
CA GLN A 161 -11.42 -0.81 9.81
C GLN A 161 -12.18 -0.01 10.87
N MET A 162 -12.56 1.23 10.55
CA MET A 162 -13.22 2.10 11.52
C MET A 162 -14.65 1.68 11.80
N ARG A 163 -15.34 1.09 10.84
CA ARG A 163 -16.65 0.47 11.09
C ARG A 163 -16.52 -0.67 12.09
N ALA A 164 -15.64 -1.63 11.84
CA ALA A 164 -15.38 -2.75 12.74
C ALA A 164 -14.92 -2.28 14.14
N GLY A 165 -13.96 -1.34 14.17
CA GLY A 165 -13.40 -0.84 15.42
C GLY A 165 -14.40 -0.06 16.27
N VAL A 166 -15.18 0.85 15.70
CA VAL A 166 -16.22 1.61 16.41
C VAL A 166 -17.30 0.67 16.94
N LYS A 167 -17.75 -0.28 16.12
CA LYS A 167 -18.71 -1.31 16.55
C LYS A 167 -18.18 -2.07 17.75
N TRP A 168 -16.95 -2.56 17.69
CA TRP A 168 -16.32 -3.29 18.80
C TRP A 168 -16.22 -2.43 20.08
N MET A 169 -15.82 -1.15 19.96
CA MET A 169 -15.75 -0.25 21.11
C MET A 169 -17.11 0.00 21.75
N VAL A 170 -18.17 0.11 20.97
CA VAL A 170 -19.53 0.24 21.49
C VAL A 170 -19.99 -1.04 22.18
N GLU A 171 -19.85 -2.18 21.54
CA GLU A 171 -20.34 -3.47 22.02
C GLU A 171 -19.54 -4.02 23.19
N GLN A 172 -18.20 -3.93 23.14
CA GLN A 172 -17.31 -4.56 24.14
C GLN A 172 -16.85 -3.61 25.25
N LYS A 173 -16.79 -2.29 24.97
CA LYS A 173 -16.37 -1.27 25.94
C LYS A 173 -17.53 -0.38 26.42
N GLY A 174 -18.74 -0.57 25.88
CA GLY A 174 -19.93 0.15 26.30
C GLY A 174 -19.91 1.64 25.98
N LYS A 175 -19.19 2.06 24.93
CA LYS A 175 -19.06 3.46 24.52
C LYS A 175 -20.39 4.01 24.01
N LYS A 176 -20.74 5.23 24.38
CA LYS A 176 -22.06 5.84 24.13
C LYS A 176 -21.97 7.22 23.52
N ASN A 177 -20.90 7.95 23.74
CA ASN A 177 -20.75 9.34 23.29
C ASN A 177 -19.56 9.45 22.34
N ILE A 178 -19.80 9.07 21.07
CA ILE A 178 -18.77 8.93 20.05
C ILE A 178 -18.48 10.27 19.39
N CYS A 179 -17.22 10.59 19.27
CA CYS A 179 -16.70 11.76 18.57
C CYS A 179 -15.69 11.35 17.51
N ALA A 180 -15.31 12.29 16.64
CA ALA A 180 -14.26 12.08 15.64
C ALA A 180 -13.25 13.23 15.63
N MET A 181 -11.98 12.89 15.39
CA MET A 181 -10.91 13.84 15.08
C MET A 181 -10.11 13.30 13.89
N TYR A 182 -10.02 14.09 12.81
CA TYR A 182 -9.36 13.62 11.61
C TYR A 182 -8.60 14.72 10.87
N GLN A 183 -7.59 14.30 10.10
CA GLN A 183 -6.83 15.19 9.22
C GLN A 183 -7.72 15.68 8.08
N ASP A 184 -7.77 16.98 7.84
CA ASP A 184 -8.57 17.62 6.77
C ASP A 184 -7.93 17.35 5.40
N THR A 185 -8.05 16.10 4.95
CA THR A 185 -7.54 15.57 3.68
C THR A 185 -8.40 14.38 3.24
N ASP A 186 -8.23 13.91 2.02
CA ASP A 186 -8.89 12.69 1.51
C ASP A 186 -8.67 11.48 2.44
N PHE A 187 -7.49 11.38 3.07
CA PHE A 187 -7.19 10.34 4.04
C PHE A 187 -8.10 10.41 5.26
N GLY A 188 -8.16 11.57 5.91
CA GLY A 188 -9.00 11.74 7.10
C GLY A 188 -10.49 11.62 6.79
N ALA A 189 -10.92 12.11 5.63
CA ALA A 189 -12.31 11.98 5.17
C ALA A 189 -12.72 10.50 4.98
N GLU A 190 -11.83 9.65 4.48
CA GLU A 190 -12.09 8.21 4.30
C GLU A 190 -12.23 7.50 5.66
N VAL A 191 -11.35 7.80 6.62
CA VAL A 191 -11.44 7.30 8.01
C VAL A 191 -12.72 7.78 8.68
N PHE A 192 -13.01 9.08 8.56
CA PHE A 192 -14.23 9.69 9.12
C PHE A 192 -15.51 9.09 8.54
N ALA A 193 -15.54 8.77 7.26
CA ALA A 193 -16.70 8.12 6.64
C ALA A 193 -17.04 6.79 7.34
N GLY A 194 -16.04 5.95 7.64
CA GLY A 194 -16.25 4.71 8.40
C GLY A 194 -16.81 4.94 9.80
N ILE A 195 -16.24 5.89 10.54
CA ILE A 195 -16.74 6.27 11.89
C ILE A 195 -18.20 6.72 11.83
N LYS A 196 -18.49 7.66 10.95
CA LYS A 196 -19.81 8.28 10.79
C LYS A 196 -20.88 7.24 10.43
N ASP A 197 -20.57 6.40 9.44
CA ASP A 197 -21.55 5.44 8.94
C ASP A 197 -21.78 4.31 9.95
N GLU A 198 -20.77 3.92 10.76
CA GLU A 198 -20.99 2.95 11.81
C GLU A 198 -21.80 3.51 12.97
N VAL A 199 -21.51 4.73 13.41
CA VAL A 199 -22.31 5.41 14.44
C VAL A 199 -23.79 5.49 14.02
N ALA A 200 -24.05 5.79 12.75
CA ALA A 200 -25.41 5.80 12.20
C ALA A 200 -26.04 4.38 12.15
N ALA A 201 -25.27 3.35 11.75
CA ALA A 201 -25.73 1.96 11.71
C ALA A 201 -26.09 1.42 13.11
N LEU A 202 -25.42 1.91 14.15
CA LEU A 202 -25.71 1.61 15.55
C LEU A 202 -26.88 2.45 16.11
N ASN A 203 -27.60 3.22 15.28
CA ASN A 203 -28.65 4.16 15.67
C ASN A 203 -28.18 5.23 16.67
N MET A 204 -26.93 5.61 16.60
CA MET A 204 -26.31 6.65 17.41
C MET A 204 -26.06 7.93 16.60
N LYS A 205 -25.59 8.98 17.26
CA LYS A 205 -25.17 10.23 16.61
C LYS A 205 -23.78 10.60 17.11
N LEU A 206 -22.97 11.16 16.20
CA LEU A 206 -21.70 11.78 16.61
C LEU A 206 -21.99 12.98 17.52
N ALA A 207 -21.32 13.04 18.67
CA ALA A 207 -21.47 14.13 19.62
C ALA A 207 -20.67 15.36 19.18
N GLU A 208 -19.48 15.16 18.62
CA GLU A 208 -18.64 16.25 18.13
C GLU A 208 -17.66 15.73 17.05
N VAL A 209 -17.28 16.64 16.17
CA VAL A 209 -16.30 16.38 15.11
C VAL A 209 -15.30 17.53 15.04
N THR A 210 -14.02 17.20 15.03
CA THR A 210 -12.93 18.17 14.84
C THR A 210 -11.98 17.74 13.74
N THR A 211 -11.36 18.73 13.10
CA THR A 211 -10.35 18.50 12.06
C THR A 211 -9.04 19.23 12.38
N HIS A 212 -7.98 18.83 11.71
CA HIS A 212 -6.66 19.48 11.75
C HIS A 212 -5.97 19.35 10.38
N LYS A 213 -5.04 20.26 10.10
CA LYS A 213 -4.20 20.18 8.90
C LYS A 213 -2.99 19.27 9.14
N PRO A 214 -2.39 18.68 8.08
CA PRO A 214 -1.16 17.88 8.22
C PRO A 214 0.02 18.65 8.86
N THR A 215 -0.01 19.98 8.78
CA THR A 215 1.04 20.87 9.31
C THR A 215 0.80 21.29 10.76
N ASP A 216 -0.37 21.03 11.31
CA ASP A 216 -0.70 21.43 12.68
C ASP A 216 0.14 20.63 13.69
N THR A 217 0.60 21.31 14.74
CA THR A 217 1.39 20.73 15.82
C THR A 217 0.79 20.96 17.21
N ASP A 218 -0.28 21.77 17.29
CA ASP A 218 -1.06 22.02 18.49
C ASP A 218 -2.51 21.58 18.25
N PHE A 219 -3.02 20.78 19.16
CA PHE A 219 -4.36 20.20 19.11
C PHE A 219 -5.22 20.58 20.32
N THR A 220 -4.80 21.60 21.08
CA THR A 220 -5.46 22.02 22.31
C THR A 220 -6.91 22.41 22.09
N ALA A 221 -7.20 23.14 21.02
CA ALA A 221 -8.57 23.53 20.66
C ALA A 221 -9.47 22.33 20.36
N GLN A 222 -8.96 21.37 19.58
CA GLN A 222 -9.68 20.14 19.24
C GLN A 222 -9.97 19.31 20.50
N ILE A 223 -8.97 19.09 21.35
CA ILE A 223 -9.10 18.30 22.59
C ILE A 223 -10.08 18.97 23.55
N THR A 224 -10.02 20.30 23.70
CA THR A 224 -10.96 21.06 24.53
C THR A 224 -12.40 20.88 24.04
N LYS A 225 -12.65 21.05 22.74
CA LYS A 225 -13.96 20.92 22.13
C LYS A 225 -14.56 19.50 22.32
N LEU A 226 -13.74 18.47 22.12
CA LEU A 226 -14.12 17.07 22.30
C LEU A 226 -14.43 16.74 23.77
N ARG A 227 -13.65 17.31 24.72
CA ARG A 227 -13.89 17.14 26.15
C ARG A 227 -15.18 17.83 26.59
N ASP A 228 -15.44 19.05 26.12
CA ASP A 228 -16.64 19.81 26.44
C ASP A 228 -17.92 19.12 25.90
N ALA A 229 -17.80 18.42 24.77
CA ALA A 229 -18.84 17.55 24.22
C ALA A 229 -18.99 16.23 25.01
N LYS A 230 -18.17 15.97 26.04
CA LYS A 230 -18.20 14.79 26.90
C LYS A 230 -17.99 13.47 26.13
N CYS A 231 -17.14 13.47 25.11
CA CYS A 231 -16.82 12.26 24.35
C CYS A 231 -16.29 11.17 25.28
N ASP A 232 -16.72 9.93 25.09
CA ASP A 232 -16.16 8.74 25.78
C ASP A 232 -15.37 7.83 24.83
N LEU A 233 -15.54 8.06 23.50
CA LEU A 233 -14.73 7.50 22.43
C LEU A 233 -14.43 8.57 21.38
N ILE A 234 -13.16 8.68 20.98
CA ILE A 234 -12.73 9.51 19.85
C ILE A 234 -12.18 8.59 18.76
N GLY A 235 -12.89 8.47 17.64
CA GLY A 235 -12.39 7.85 16.42
C GLY A 235 -11.41 8.80 15.72
N MET A 236 -10.20 8.30 15.39
CA MET A 236 -9.11 9.13 14.89
C MET A 236 -8.68 8.79 13.47
N GLY A 237 -8.83 9.75 12.56
CA GLY A 237 -8.24 9.73 11.22
C GLY A 237 -6.90 10.47 11.19
N THR A 238 -5.88 9.92 11.85
CA THR A 238 -4.60 10.61 12.10
C THR A 238 -3.40 9.72 11.74
N ILE A 239 -2.28 10.36 11.44
CA ILE A 239 -0.97 9.71 11.29
C ILE A 239 -0.26 9.61 12.66
N VAL A 240 0.91 8.94 12.70
CA VAL A 240 1.65 8.61 13.93
C VAL A 240 1.80 9.80 14.89
N ARG A 241 2.34 10.94 14.41
CA ARG A 241 2.54 12.14 15.24
C ARG A 241 1.22 12.68 15.80
N ASP A 242 0.20 12.72 14.95
CA ASP A 242 -1.11 13.30 15.26
C ASP A 242 -2.01 12.33 16.04
N ALA A 243 -1.56 11.09 16.27
CA ALA A 243 -2.12 10.17 17.25
C ALA A 243 -1.53 10.43 18.65
N ILE A 244 -0.20 10.58 18.76
CA ILE A 244 0.52 10.73 20.03
C ILE A 244 0.17 12.05 20.73
N ILE A 245 0.23 13.18 20.01
CA ILE A 245 0.11 14.51 20.61
C ILE A 245 -1.29 14.75 21.20
N PRO A 246 -2.40 14.56 20.49
CA PRO A 246 -3.74 14.74 21.05
C PRO A 246 -4.02 13.83 22.24
N TYR A 247 -3.66 12.55 22.12
CA TYR A 247 -3.85 11.58 23.20
C TYR A 247 -3.09 11.98 24.47
N SER A 248 -1.80 12.30 24.34
CA SER A 248 -1.00 12.73 25.48
C SER A 248 -1.48 14.06 26.07
N SER A 249 -1.98 14.98 25.25
CA SER A 249 -2.57 16.23 25.69
C SER A 249 -3.82 16.01 26.53
N ALA A 250 -4.71 15.10 26.12
CA ALA A 250 -5.88 14.70 26.90
C ALA A 250 -5.47 14.15 28.28
N ARG A 251 -4.47 13.28 28.34
CA ARG A 251 -3.98 12.71 29.60
C ARG A 251 -3.34 13.76 30.52
N LYS A 252 -2.56 14.71 29.95
CA LYS A 252 -1.94 15.80 30.72
C LYS A 252 -2.94 16.73 31.41
N ILE A 253 -4.13 16.94 30.81
CA ILE A 253 -5.21 17.74 31.44
C ILE A 253 -6.11 16.92 32.35
N GLY A 254 -5.75 15.67 32.66
CA GLY A 254 -6.50 14.77 33.53
C GLY A 254 -7.76 14.14 32.89
N TRP A 255 -7.93 14.24 31.57
CA TRP A 255 -9.05 13.62 30.88
C TRP A 255 -8.72 12.14 30.58
N THR A 256 -9.06 11.27 31.53
CA THR A 256 -8.69 9.84 31.52
C THR A 256 -9.86 8.90 31.21
N ASN A 257 -11.11 9.41 31.27
CA ASN A 257 -12.33 8.62 31.05
C ASN A 257 -12.80 8.63 29.58
N VAL A 258 -11.88 8.85 28.64
CA VAL A 258 -12.09 8.80 27.20
C VAL A 258 -11.11 7.82 26.56
N ASP A 259 -11.61 6.99 25.63
CA ASP A 259 -10.78 6.14 24.79
C ASP A 259 -10.57 6.77 23.40
N PHE A 260 -9.44 6.46 22.80
CA PHE A 260 -9.09 6.88 21.45
C PHE A 260 -8.87 5.65 20.60
N LEU A 261 -9.46 5.62 19.40
CA LEU A 261 -9.33 4.53 18.43
C LEU A 261 -8.82 5.07 17.10
N GLY A 262 -7.59 4.72 16.74
CA GLY A 262 -7.00 5.05 15.43
C GLY A 262 -7.28 3.99 14.37
N ALA A 263 -7.21 4.39 13.10
CA ALA A 263 -7.08 3.46 11.99
C ALA A 263 -5.65 2.86 11.94
N SER A 264 -5.37 1.96 11.00
CA SER A 264 -4.05 1.33 10.84
C SER A 264 -2.90 2.31 10.60
N SER A 265 -3.18 3.53 10.18
CA SER A 265 -2.21 4.63 10.09
C SER A 265 -1.64 5.08 11.44
N SER A 266 -2.30 4.74 12.56
CA SER A 266 -1.83 5.00 13.92
C SER A 266 -1.22 3.74 14.58
N TYR A 267 -1.35 2.58 13.95
CA TYR A 267 -0.83 1.31 14.46
C TYR A 267 0.66 1.18 14.10
N ASP A 268 1.52 1.84 14.89
CA ASP A 268 2.97 1.87 14.67
C ASP A 268 3.71 1.75 16.01
N GLN A 269 4.91 1.16 16.01
CA GLN A 269 5.73 1.03 17.20
C GLN A 269 6.11 2.37 17.80
N THR A 270 6.20 3.44 16.99
CA THR A 270 6.48 4.80 17.48
C THR A 270 5.34 5.30 18.36
N VAL A 271 4.09 4.96 18.03
CA VAL A 271 2.94 5.30 18.89
C VAL A 271 3.02 4.52 20.20
N ALA A 272 3.19 3.19 20.14
CA ALA A 272 3.24 2.37 21.33
C ALA A 272 4.43 2.72 22.23
N GLY A 273 5.61 2.94 21.64
CA GLY A 273 6.86 3.27 22.35
C GLY A 273 7.03 4.76 22.68
N ALA A 274 5.99 5.57 22.61
CA ALA A 274 6.08 7.00 22.90
C ALA A 274 6.65 7.24 24.30
N GLN A 275 7.60 8.17 24.40
CA GLN A 275 8.38 8.39 25.61
C GLN A 275 7.50 8.61 26.85
N GLY A 276 7.84 7.93 27.94
CA GLY A 276 7.13 8.03 29.21
C GLY A 276 5.80 7.24 29.25
N GLY A 277 5.56 6.33 28.29
CA GLY A 277 4.34 5.52 28.25
C GLY A 277 3.05 6.34 28.06
N VAL A 278 3.19 7.53 27.47
CA VAL A 278 2.08 8.52 27.37
C VAL A 278 0.92 8.02 26.51
N THR A 279 1.10 6.94 25.76
CA THR A 279 0.10 6.35 24.88
C THR A 279 -0.50 5.04 25.39
N ASP A 280 -0.13 4.58 26.59
CA ASP A 280 -0.77 3.39 27.19
C ASP A 280 -2.30 3.56 27.25
N GLY A 281 -3.03 2.54 26.80
CA GLY A 281 -4.48 2.59 26.64
C GLY A 281 -5.00 3.22 25.34
N PHE A 282 -4.11 3.56 24.39
CA PHE A 282 -4.52 3.95 23.03
C PHE A 282 -4.90 2.70 22.23
N TYR A 283 -6.01 2.76 21.50
CA TYR A 283 -6.49 1.68 20.64
C TYR A 283 -6.24 2.01 19.17
N ALA A 284 -5.95 1.00 18.35
CA ALA A 284 -5.91 1.15 16.89
C ALA A 284 -6.35 -0.15 16.19
N MET A 285 -6.73 0.00 14.93
CA MET A 285 -6.94 -1.13 14.03
C MET A 285 -5.59 -1.57 13.46
N GLY A 286 -5.25 -2.85 13.64
CA GLY A 286 -4.07 -3.48 13.04
C GLY A 286 -4.44 -4.27 11.78
N LEU A 287 -3.52 -4.38 10.83
CA LEU A 287 -3.65 -5.19 9.61
C LEU A 287 -2.75 -6.42 9.68
N ASP A 288 -1.51 -6.22 10.08
CA ASP A 288 -0.49 -7.25 10.25
C ASP A 288 0.08 -7.21 11.66
N PRO A 289 0.49 -8.35 12.23
CA PRO A 289 1.15 -8.37 13.53
C PRO A 289 2.47 -7.59 13.49
N ILE A 290 2.70 -6.76 14.50
CA ILE A 290 4.00 -6.11 14.69
C ILE A 290 5.03 -7.15 15.14
N PRO A 291 6.18 -7.27 14.45
CA PRO A 291 7.23 -8.19 14.87
C PRO A 291 7.99 -7.62 16.07
N TYR A 292 7.74 -8.17 17.25
CA TYR A 292 8.58 -7.96 18.43
C TYR A 292 9.57 -9.12 18.55
N ARG A 293 10.86 -8.84 18.81
CA ARG A 293 11.91 -9.87 18.79
C ARG A 293 11.64 -11.03 19.72
N GLU A 294 11.10 -10.77 20.90
CA GLU A 294 10.81 -11.77 21.92
C GLU A 294 9.66 -12.74 21.57
N SER A 295 8.81 -12.37 20.61
CA SER A 295 7.65 -13.17 20.19
C SER A 295 7.70 -13.59 18.73
N SER A 296 8.73 -13.21 17.98
CA SER A 296 8.83 -13.49 16.55
C SER A 296 9.35 -14.91 16.28
N LYS A 297 8.84 -15.51 15.20
CA LYS A 297 9.31 -16.80 14.69
C LYS A 297 10.74 -16.67 14.13
N PRO A 298 11.51 -17.80 14.02
CA PRO A 298 12.89 -17.76 13.52
C PRO A 298 13.05 -17.09 12.16
N GLU A 299 12.13 -17.30 11.22
CA GLU A 299 12.17 -16.69 9.89
C GLU A 299 11.97 -15.16 9.97
N VAL A 300 11.11 -14.69 10.86
CA VAL A 300 10.89 -13.25 11.10
C VAL A 300 12.13 -12.63 11.76
N LEU A 301 12.74 -13.31 12.75
CA LEU A 301 13.98 -12.85 13.38
C LEU A 301 15.11 -12.73 12.36
N ALA A 302 15.27 -13.72 11.47
CA ALA A 302 16.27 -13.68 10.42
C ALA A 302 16.06 -12.49 9.45
N TRP A 303 14.80 -12.18 9.12
CA TRP A 303 14.44 -11.01 8.33
C TRP A 303 14.74 -9.70 9.08
N MET A 304 14.38 -9.61 10.37
CA MET A 304 14.69 -8.45 11.21
C MET A 304 16.20 -8.19 11.29
N ASP A 305 17.00 -9.24 11.41
CA ASP A 305 18.46 -9.13 11.46
C ASP A 305 19.04 -8.62 10.15
N LYS A 306 18.54 -9.11 9.01
CA LYS A 306 18.93 -8.59 7.68
C LYS A 306 18.57 -7.10 7.54
N TYR A 307 17.34 -6.73 7.95
CA TYR A 307 16.91 -5.34 7.89
C TYR A 307 17.81 -4.44 8.77
N LYS A 308 18.02 -4.84 10.02
CA LYS A 308 18.86 -4.10 10.99
C LYS A 308 20.32 -3.98 10.51
N ALA A 309 20.89 -5.06 9.97
CA ALA A 309 22.25 -5.04 9.44
C ALA A 309 22.42 -4.03 8.29
N LYS A 310 21.37 -3.84 7.48
CA LYS A 310 21.40 -2.94 6.33
C LYS A 310 21.06 -1.50 6.68
N TYR A 311 20.12 -1.26 7.59
CA TYR A 311 19.54 0.06 7.85
C TYR A 311 19.82 0.61 9.26
N GLY A 312 20.47 -0.16 10.13
CA GLY A 312 20.95 0.28 11.44
C GLY A 312 19.91 0.28 12.55
N SER A 313 18.65 -0.02 12.27
CA SER A 313 17.54 -0.08 13.24
C SER A 313 16.69 -1.30 13.05
N ASP A 314 15.96 -1.73 14.09
CA ASP A 314 14.96 -2.76 13.95
C ASP A 314 13.81 -2.27 13.05
N PRO A 315 13.17 -3.16 12.24
CA PRO A 315 12.05 -2.81 11.40
C PRO A 315 10.81 -2.48 12.23
N ASN A 316 10.02 -1.52 11.76
CA ASN A 316 8.67 -1.24 12.27
C ASN A 316 7.59 -1.87 11.36
N ILE A 317 6.30 -1.61 11.66
CA ILE A 317 5.18 -2.13 10.87
C ILE A 317 5.21 -1.63 9.41
N GLY A 318 5.71 -0.42 9.15
CA GLY A 318 5.92 0.07 7.79
C GLY A 318 6.89 -0.80 6.99
N ALA A 319 7.93 -1.31 7.64
CA ALA A 319 8.86 -2.25 7.00
C ALA A 319 8.19 -3.59 6.69
N VAL A 320 7.29 -4.08 7.53
CA VAL A 320 6.47 -5.28 7.25
C VAL A 320 5.66 -5.04 5.98
N TYR A 321 4.88 -3.96 5.92
CA TYR A 321 4.08 -3.64 4.74
C TYR A 321 4.92 -3.51 3.47
N GLY A 322 6.07 -2.82 3.55
CA GLY A 322 6.97 -2.66 2.41
C GLY A 322 7.52 -3.98 1.87
N TRP A 323 7.87 -4.92 2.75
CA TRP A 323 8.37 -6.23 2.35
C TRP A 323 7.26 -7.10 1.76
N VAL A 324 6.09 -7.18 2.43
CA VAL A 324 4.94 -8.00 2.00
C VAL A 324 4.42 -7.54 0.64
N LEU A 325 4.18 -6.23 0.45
CA LEU A 325 3.70 -5.74 -0.83
C LEU A 325 4.67 -6.03 -1.98
N MET A 326 5.98 -5.92 -1.71
CA MET A 326 6.98 -6.18 -2.75
C MET A 326 7.12 -7.68 -3.02
N ASP A 327 6.91 -8.54 -2.02
CA ASP A 327 6.88 -9.99 -2.21
C ASP A 327 5.71 -10.40 -3.12
N VAL A 328 4.53 -9.83 -2.91
CA VAL A 328 3.35 -10.04 -3.79
C VAL A 328 3.62 -9.56 -5.22
N VAL A 329 4.27 -8.39 -5.39
CA VAL A 329 4.68 -7.88 -6.71
C VAL A 329 5.68 -8.84 -7.38
N VAL A 330 6.64 -9.37 -6.64
CA VAL A 330 7.63 -10.34 -7.14
C VAL A 330 6.95 -11.61 -7.62
N ILE A 331 6.01 -12.17 -6.86
CA ILE A 331 5.23 -13.35 -7.26
C ILE A 331 4.46 -13.08 -8.57
N ALA A 332 3.85 -11.92 -8.69
CA ALA A 332 3.10 -11.57 -9.90
C ALA A 332 4.02 -11.39 -11.13
N LEU A 333 5.19 -10.77 -10.96
CA LEU A 333 6.19 -10.63 -12.01
C LEU A 333 6.71 -12.00 -12.47
N ASP A 334 6.94 -12.92 -11.53
CA ASP A 334 7.38 -14.29 -11.84
C ASP A 334 6.29 -15.06 -12.61
N ARG A 335 5.04 -14.97 -12.17
CA ARG A 335 3.89 -15.60 -12.86
C ARG A 335 3.62 -15.01 -14.25
N ALA A 336 3.97 -13.75 -14.50
CA ALA A 336 3.87 -13.14 -15.82
C ALA A 336 4.83 -13.78 -16.86
N GLY A 337 5.89 -14.44 -16.39
CA GLY A 337 6.83 -15.20 -17.21
C GLY A 337 7.74 -14.32 -18.09
N ASN A 338 8.33 -14.96 -19.11
CA ASN A 338 9.27 -14.28 -20.01
C ASN A 338 8.62 -13.18 -20.86
N ASN A 339 7.33 -13.31 -21.19
CA ASN A 339 6.57 -12.33 -21.98
C ASN A 339 5.93 -11.27 -21.08
N LEU A 340 6.72 -10.65 -20.21
CA LEU A 340 6.24 -9.63 -19.27
C LEU A 340 5.72 -8.39 -20.00
N ASN A 341 4.45 -8.08 -19.77
CA ASN A 341 3.77 -6.84 -20.14
C ASN A 341 2.69 -6.55 -19.09
N THR A 342 1.98 -5.42 -19.21
CA THR A 342 0.94 -5.03 -18.25
C THR A 342 -0.12 -6.12 -18.08
N GLU A 343 -0.62 -6.69 -19.17
CA GLU A 343 -1.69 -7.71 -19.13
C GLU A 343 -1.24 -9.01 -18.45
N THR A 344 -0.04 -9.50 -18.79
CA THR A 344 0.49 -10.73 -18.16
C THR A 344 0.81 -10.50 -16.68
N PHE A 345 1.26 -9.32 -16.30
CA PHE A 345 1.48 -8.93 -14.92
C PHE A 345 0.17 -8.88 -14.11
N ILE A 346 -0.88 -8.23 -14.65
CA ILE A 346 -2.20 -8.19 -14.03
C ILE A 346 -2.76 -9.60 -13.85
N LYS A 347 -2.69 -10.47 -14.87
CA LYS A 347 -3.09 -11.88 -14.74
C LYS A 347 -2.27 -12.63 -13.68
N GLY A 348 -1.00 -12.32 -13.55
CA GLY A 348 -0.14 -12.83 -12.47
C GLY A 348 -0.67 -12.46 -11.10
N LEU A 349 -1.08 -11.20 -10.90
CA LEU A 349 -1.72 -10.73 -9.66
C LEU A 349 -3.07 -11.41 -9.42
N GLU A 350 -3.96 -11.40 -10.41
CA GLU A 350 -5.30 -11.99 -10.33
C GLU A 350 -5.29 -13.50 -10.06
N SER A 351 -4.18 -14.17 -10.35
CA SER A 351 -3.98 -15.60 -10.06
C SER A 351 -3.52 -15.91 -8.64
N ILE A 352 -3.20 -14.87 -7.83
CA ILE A 352 -2.79 -15.05 -6.43
C ILE A 352 -4.02 -15.40 -5.59
N ASP A 353 -4.02 -16.60 -5.03
CA ASP A 353 -5.05 -17.10 -4.13
C ASP A 353 -4.41 -17.68 -2.87
N GLY A 354 -4.78 -17.14 -1.72
CA GLY A 354 -4.31 -17.61 -0.43
C GLY A 354 -2.82 -17.34 -0.15
N TYR A 355 -2.28 -16.20 -0.58
CA TYR A 355 -0.92 -15.83 -0.20
C TYR A 355 -0.84 -15.57 1.31
N HIS A 356 0.17 -16.16 1.93
CA HIS A 356 0.55 -15.96 3.33
C HIS A 356 1.99 -15.45 3.41
N ASP A 357 2.20 -14.41 4.19
CA ASP A 357 3.53 -13.90 4.51
C ASP A 357 4.16 -14.61 5.72
N ILE A 358 5.41 -14.27 6.01
CA ILE A 358 6.13 -14.81 7.18
C ILE A 358 5.68 -14.23 8.52
N PHE A 359 4.96 -13.09 8.52
CA PHE A 359 4.56 -12.36 9.73
C PHE A 359 3.25 -12.88 10.32
N GLY A 360 2.46 -13.59 9.52
CA GLY A 360 1.21 -14.21 9.95
C GLY A 360 -0.01 -13.31 9.77
N ALA A 361 0.02 -12.43 8.78
CA ALA A 361 -1.16 -11.71 8.33
C ALA A 361 -2.21 -12.65 7.70
N GLY A 362 -3.40 -12.11 7.46
CA GLY A 362 -4.49 -12.84 6.81
C GLY A 362 -4.18 -13.21 5.37
N ASN A 363 -5.02 -14.08 4.81
CA ASN A 363 -4.94 -14.50 3.42
C ASN A 363 -5.11 -13.32 2.45
N VAL A 364 -4.20 -13.19 1.50
CA VAL A 364 -4.32 -12.27 0.39
C VAL A 364 -4.71 -13.02 -0.87
N SER A 365 -5.81 -12.62 -1.51
CA SER A 365 -6.29 -13.21 -2.75
C SER A 365 -6.87 -12.14 -3.66
N PHE A 366 -6.60 -12.26 -4.97
CA PHE A 366 -7.14 -11.38 -5.99
C PHE A 366 -7.92 -12.19 -7.05
N SER A 367 -8.67 -11.50 -7.87
CA SER A 367 -9.32 -12.09 -9.06
C SER A 367 -9.61 -11.00 -10.07
N ALA A 368 -10.03 -11.35 -11.28
CA ALA A 368 -10.39 -10.41 -12.35
C ALA A 368 -11.50 -9.38 -11.96
N THR A 369 -12.20 -9.61 -10.86
CA THR A 369 -13.26 -8.71 -10.36
C THR A 369 -13.02 -8.20 -8.95
N LYS A 370 -11.94 -8.64 -8.28
CA LYS A 370 -11.60 -8.26 -6.92
C LYS A 370 -10.11 -7.90 -6.83
N HIS A 371 -9.81 -6.62 -6.74
CA HIS A 371 -8.45 -6.09 -6.62
C HIS A 371 -8.12 -5.58 -5.19
N GLN A 372 -8.90 -5.95 -4.21
CA GLN A 372 -8.58 -5.84 -2.79
C GLN A 372 -8.13 -7.21 -2.27
N GLY A 373 -6.90 -7.32 -1.76
CA GLY A 373 -6.29 -8.57 -1.35
C GLY A 373 -6.91 -9.18 -0.10
N ALA A 374 -7.04 -8.40 0.97
CA ALA A 374 -7.66 -8.78 2.23
C ALA A 374 -8.66 -7.72 2.71
N ASN A 375 -9.62 -8.12 3.56
CA ASN A 375 -10.66 -7.21 4.09
C ASN A 375 -10.87 -7.36 5.59
N SER A 376 -9.93 -7.96 6.31
CA SER A 376 -9.99 -8.09 7.77
C SER A 376 -8.93 -7.25 8.46
N SER A 377 -9.23 -6.83 9.69
CA SER A 377 -8.36 -6.09 10.58
C SER A 377 -8.63 -6.56 12.01
N PHE A 378 -7.80 -6.19 12.97
CA PHE A 378 -8.01 -6.53 14.38
C PHE A 378 -7.88 -5.28 15.26
N VAL A 379 -8.50 -5.32 16.43
CA VAL A 379 -8.34 -4.27 17.45
C VAL A 379 -7.10 -4.55 18.27
N ALA A 380 -6.26 -3.55 18.46
CA ALA A 380 -5.10 -3.59 19.33
C ALA A 380 -5.11 -2.44 20.33
N GLU A 381 -4.46 -2.65 21.48
CA GLU A 381 -4.29 -1.65 22.55
C GLU A 381 -2.82 -1.51 22.90
N VAL A 382 -2.37 -0.31 23.18
CA VAL A 382 -1.02 -0.07 23.73
C VAL A 382 -0.99 -0.44 25.22
N LYS A 383 -0.08 -1.34 25.59
CA LYS A 383 0.19 -1.75 26.96
C LYS A 383 1.69 -1.89 27.19
N GLY A 384 2.22 -1.13 28.15
CA GLY A 384 3.64 -1.21 28.50
C GLY A 384 4.57 -0.92 27.32
N GLY A 385 4.21 0.02 26.46
CA GLY A 385 4.99 0.43 25.30
C GLY A 385 4.90 -0.51 24.09
N LYS A 386 3.95 -1.46 24.08
CA LYS A 386 3.73 -2.41 22.97
C LYS A 386 2.29 -2.46 22.55
N TRP A 387 2.05 -2.78 21.31
CA TRP A 387 0.72 -3.15 20.81
C TRP A 387 0.37 -4.58 21.18
N ILE A 388 -0.79 -4.78 21.81
CA ILE A 388 -1.35 -6.08 22.15
C ILE A 388 -2.65 -6.24 21.36
N SER A 389 -2.74 -7.30 20.55
CA SER A 389 -3.97 -7.65 19.85
C SER A 389 -5.04 -8.07 20.85
N LEU A 390 -6.25 -7.54 20.71
CA LEU A 390 -7.40 -7.85 21.57
C LEU A 390 -8.42 -8.76 20.88
N THR A 391 -8.35 -8.89 19.57
CA THR A 391 -9.25 -9.72 18.76
C THR A 391 -8.47 -10.56 17.76
N ASP A 392 -9.06 -11.65 17.33
CA ASP A 392 -8.73 -12.25 16.04
C ASP A 392 -9.08 -11.28 14.91
N PRO A 393 -8.62 -11.51 13.65
CA PRO A 393 -9.02 -10.70 12.52
C PRO A 393 -10.55 -10.67 12.35
N ILE A 394 -11.10 -9.46 12.29
CA ILE A 394 -12.53 -9.18 12.08
C ILE A 394 -12.71 -8.49 10.73
N GLY A 395 -13.67 -8.97 9.95
CA GLY A 395 -14.11 -8.31 8.72
C GLY A 395 -15.29 -7.37 8.99
N TYR A 396 -15.65 -6.59 7.95
CA TYR A 396 -16.85 -5.77 7.99
C TYR A 396 -17.67 -5.99 6.72
#